data_c015550b9c6e243b550d5288ad312661
#
_entry.id   c015550b9c6e243b550d5288ad312661
#
_cell.length_a   1.000
_cell.length_b   1.000
_cell.length_c   1.000
_cell.angle_alpha   90.00
_cell.angle_beta   90.00
_cell.angle_gamma   90.00
#
_symmetry.space_group_name_H-M   'P 1'
#
loop_
_entity.id
_entity.type
_entity.pdbx_description
1 polymer ?
#
loop_
_entity_poly.entity_id
_entity_poly.type
_entity_poly.pdbx_seq_one_letter_code
_entity_poly.pdbx_strand_id
1 'polypeptide(L)'
;MGKFMVLRCILGSIGHFVFFGLLIGLMIPGFVLYFVLKPFIKDKRNFFQRGAALSYRLFYILVPRVSLSVDIPKELPKGVIYISTHQSILDFPSFAQYIRDYLIFANVNLGRYKIVEEITHAVGVRYIKGRTLSGVGEIYQEFEEHLQSGKNVIYFPEGSRHTKDKLLPFKRGAFRLACKLNKPIVPIVIEGAQNVLPRKSFCYKTTKKTIIKMKMLSPLYPKDFKNEKELREYAQNLMQKTKDELAV
;
A
#
# COMPACT_ATOMS: atom_id res chain seq x y z
N MET A 1 30.20 3.23 -21.23
CA MET A 1 29.21 2.79 -20.20
C MET A 1 28.50 3.95 -19.47
N GLY A 2 29.17 5.10 -19.21
CA GLY A 2 28.61 6.21 -18.41
C GLY A 2 27.42 6.98 -19.01
N LYS A 3 27.47 7.37 -20.29
CA LYS A 3 26.41 8.21 -20.90
C LYS A 3 25.04 7.51 -20.99
N PHE A 4 25.00 6.22 -21.27
CA PHE A 4 23.77 5.43 -21.28
C PHE A 4 23.15 5.26 -19.88
N MET A 5 23.98 5.20 -18.84
CA MET A 5 23.52 5.11 -17.45
C MET A 5 22.92 6.43 -16.97
N VAL A 6 23.54 7.56 -17.34
CA VAL A 6 23.04 8.90 -17.02
C VAL A 6 21.69 9.16 -17.71
N LEU A 7 21.56 8.86 -19.00
CA LEU A 7 20.30 8.99 -19.73
C LEU A 7 19.20 8.11 -19.13
N ARG A 8 19.55 6.91 -18.68
CA ARG A 8 18.62 5.98 -17.99
C ARG A 8 18.16 6.55 -16.64
N CYS A 9 19.07 7.17 -15.88
CA CYS A 9 18.70 7.83 -14.61
C CYS A 9 17.82 9.05 -14.86
N ILE A 10 18.08 9.84 -15.91
CA ILE A 10 17.26 11.00 -16.26
C ILE A 10 15.83 10.55 -16.64
N LEU A 11 15.70 9.57 -17.53
CA LEU A 11 14.39 9.04 -17.92
C LEU A 11 13.66 8.35 -16.74
N GLY A 12 14.39 7.68 -15.85
CA GLY A 12 13.86 7.12 -14.64
C GLY A 12 13.44 8.18 -13.62
N SER A 13 14.20 9.27 -13.52
CA SER A 13 13.83 10.40 -12.66
C SER A 13 12.57 11.10 -13.13
N ILE A 14 12.32 11.17 -14.45
CA ILE A 14 11.07 11.68 -15.01
C ILE A 14 9.88 10.90 -14.47
N GLY A 15 9.95 9.57 -14.38
CA GLY A 15 8.91 8.74 -13.78
C GLY A 15 8.62 9.10 -12.31
N HIS A 16 9.66 9.39 -11.53
CA HIS A 16 9.52 9.88 -10.15
C HIS A 16 8.83 11.25 -10.11
N PHE A 17 9.31 12.19 -10.93
CA PHE A 17 8.70 13.52 -11.02
C PHE A 17 7.25 13.43 -11.50
N VAL A 18 6.93 12.56 -12.45
CA VAL A 18 5.55 12.31 -12.87
C VAL A 18 4.72 11.73 -11.72
N PHE A 19 5.21 10.72 -11.01
CA PHE A 19 4.47 10.11 -9.90
C PHE A 19 4.23 11.09 -8.75
N PHE A 20 5.29 11.71 -8.23
CA PHE A 20 5.15 12.66 -7.13
C PHE A 20 4.52 13.98 -7.58
N GLY A 21 4.81 14.43 -8.80
CA GLY A 21 4.18 15.60 -9.41
C GLY A 21 2.68 15.43 -9.58
N LEU A 22 2.21 14.26 -10.03
CA LEU A 22 0.79 13.93 -10.11
C LEU A 22 0.17 13.81 -8.72
N LEU A 23 0.85 13.16 -7.79
CA LEU A 23 0.35 13.02 -6.42
C LEU A 23 0.18 14.39 -5.76
N ILE A 24 1.20 15.25 -5.83
CA ILE A 24 1.17 16.60 -5.26
C ILE A 24 0.28 17.52 -6.10
N GLY A 25 0.40 17.48 -7.43
CA GLY A 25 -0.34 18.32 -8.37
C GLY A 25 -1.85 18.10 -8.35
N LEU A 26 -2.32 16.89 -8.01
CA LEU A 26 -3.74 16.60 -7.79
C LEU A 26 -4.17 16.81 -6.34
N MET A 27 -3.25 16.66 -5.39
CA MET A 27 -3.56 16.90 -3.98
C MET A 27 -3.76 18.39 -3.68
N ILE A 28 -2.95 19.30 -4.26
CA ILE A 28 -3.12 20.75 -4.04
C ILE A 28 -4.47 21.28 -4.54
N PRO A 29 -4.85 21.09 -5.83
CA PRO A 29 -6.20 21.43 -6.29
C PRO A 29 -7.29 20.68 -5.53
N GLY A 30 -7.02 19.42 -5.14
CA GLY A 30 -7.91 18.63 -4.31
C GLY A 30 -8.18 19.27 -2.95
N PHE A 31 -7.16 19.84 -2.29
CA PHE A 31 -7.33 20.59 -1.05
C PHE A 31 -8.16 21.86 -1.27
N VAL A 32 -7.87 22.63 -2.33
CA VAL A 32 -8.67 23.85 -2.67
C VAL A 32 -10.13 23.45 -2.93
N LEU A 33 -10.36 22.44 -3.77
CA LEU A 33 -11.68 21.92 -4.07
C LEU A 33 -12.40 21.40 -2.82
N TYR A 34 -11.67 20.75 -1.90
CA TYR A 34 -12.22 20.30 -0.64
C TYR A 34 -12.77 21.48 0.20
N PHE A 35 -12.05 22.61 0.29
CA PHE A 35 -12.53 23.77 1.04
C PHE A 35 -13.79 24.35 0.44
N VAL A 36 -13.89 24.39 -0.89
CA VAL A 36 -15.10 24.86 -1.61
C VAL A 36 -16.27 23.90 -1.40
N LEU A 37 -16.01 22.58 -1.49
CA LEU A 37 -17.05 21.55 -1.42
C LEU A 37 -17.26 20.99 0.00
N LYS A 38 -16.55 21.49 1.00
CA LYS A 38 -16.58 20.98 2.39
C LYS A 38 -17.99 20.76 2.95
N PRO A 39 -18.97 21.66 2.70
CA PRO A 39 -20.35 21.47 3.20
C PRO A 39 -21.03 20.23 2.62
N PHE A 40 -20.62 19.77 1.44
CA PHE A 40 -21.21 18.65 0.70
C PHE A 40 -20.41 17.35 0.86
N ILE A 41 -19.20 17.40 1.44
CA ILE A 41 -18.33 16.24 1.60
C ILE A 41 -18.54 15.61 2.98
N LYS A 42 -19.28 14.50 3.02
CA LYS A 42 -19.54 13.73 4.25
C LYS A 42 -18.29 13.02 4.79
N ASP A 43 -17.40 12.54 3.93
CA ASP A 43 -16.19 11.82 4.32
C ASP A 43 -14.94 12.42 3.62
N LYS A 44 -14.18 13.22 4.40
CA LYS A 44 -12.94 13.87 3.98
C LYS A 44 -11.90 12.84 3.49
N ARG A 45 -11.75 11.72 4.21
CA ARG A 45 -10.76 10.72 3.89
C ARG A 45 -11.05 10.04 2.56
N ASN A 46 -12.29 9.64 2.33
CA ASN A 46 -12.71 9.03 1.07
C ASN A 46 -12.51 9.98 -0.10
N PHE A 47 -12.79 11.28 0.07
CA PHE A 47 -12.52 12.29 -0.94
C PHE A 47 -11.03 12.30 -1.36
N PHE A 48 -10.10 12.39 -0.39
CA PHE A 48 -8.67 12.40 -0.69
C PHE A 48 -8.16 11.05 -1.20
N GLN A 49 -8.71 9.92 -0.73
CA GLN A 49 -8.37 8.60 -1.27
C GLN A 49 -8.78 8.44 -2.73
N ARG A 50 -9.89 9.05 -3.16
CA ARG A 50 -10.30 9.07 -4.58
C ARG A 50 -9.32 9.88 -5.43
N GLY A 51 -8.90 11.05 -4.95
CA GLY A 51 -7.87 11.85 -5.62
C GLY A 51 -6.54 11.11 -5.75
N ALA A 52 -6.07 10.48 -4.68
CA ALA A 52 -4.87 9.66 -4.69
C ALA A 52 -4.99 8.47 -5.65
N ALA A 53 -6.14 7.80 -5.68
CA ALA A 53 -6.38 6.69 -6.59
C ALA A 53 -6.34 7.14 -8.07
N LEU A 54 -6.84 8.32 -8.38
CA LEU A 54 -6.71 8.89 -9.73
C LEU A 54 -5.25 9.12 -10.09
N SER A 55 -4.44 9.69 -9.17
CA SER A 55 -3.00 9.88 -9.37
C SER A 55 -2.28 8.55 -9.64
N TYR A 56 -2.64 7.48 -8.90
CA TYR A 56 -2.05 6.16 -9.08
C TYR A 56 -2.42 5.55 -10.44
N ARG A 57 -3.65 5.72 -10.91
CA ARG A 57 -4.07 5.27 -12.24
C ARG A 57 -3.35 6.01 -13.35
N LEU A 58 -3.26 7.35 -13.24
CA LEU A 58 -2.55 8.18 -14.20
C LEU A 58 -1.07 7.83 -14.26
N PHE A 59 -0.44 7.48 -13.14
CA PHE A 59 0.93 6.99 -13.13
C PHE A 59 1.12 5.79 -14.06
N TYR A 60 0.27 4.77 -13.98
CA TYR A 60 0.37 3.59 -14.84
C TYR A 60 0.03 3.85 -16.31
N ILE A 61 -0.69 4.93 -16.60
CA ILE A 61 -1.00 5.36 -17.98
C ILE A 61 0.18 6.16 -18.56
N LEU A 62 0.76 7.07 -17.77
CA LEU A 62 1.74 8.05 -18.24
C LEU A 62 3.18 7.54 -18.18
N VAL A 63 3.51 6.61 -17.28
CA VAL A 63 4.86 6.07 -17.20
C VAL A 63 5.06 4.98 -18.26
N PRO A 64 5.89 5.24 -19.29
CA PRO A 64 6.05 4.31 -20.40
C PRO A 64 6.70 3.01 -19.93
N ARG A 65 6.33 1.89 -20.57
CA ARG A 65 6.88 0.56 -20.33
C ARG A 65 6.61 -0.03 -18.93
N VAL A 66 5.75 0.59 -18.13
CA VAL A 66 5.24 0.04 -16.87
C VAL A 66 3.76 -0.20 -17.01
N SER A 67 3.32 -1.41 -16.75
CA SER A 67 1.91 -1.77 -16.75
C SER A 67 1.56 -2.57 -15.50
N LEU A 68 0.28 -2.53 -15.12
CA LEU A 68 -0.26 -3.26 -13.99
C LEU A 68 -1.24 -4.31 -14.49
N SER A 69 -0.96 -5.58 -14.21
CA SER A 69 -1.88 -6.70 -14.40
C SER A 69 -2.56 -7.01 -13.07
N VAL A 70 -3.88 -7.09 -13.08
CA VAL A 70 -4.69 -7.14 -11.86
C VAL A 70 -5.62 -8.33 -11.89
N ASP A 71 -5.52 -9.17 -10.87
CA ASP A 71 -6.42 -10.28 -10.60
C ASP A 71 -7.08 -10.04 -9.22
N ILE A 72 -8.26 -9.42 -9.25
CA ILE A 72 -9.04 -9.08 -8.05
C ILE A 72 -10.52 -9.40 -8.28
N PRO A 73 -11.28 -9.73 -7.22
CA PRO A 73 -12.71 -9.93 -7.35
C PRO A 73 -13.43 -8.64 -7.78
N LYS A 74 -14.59 -8.79 -8.46
CA LYS A 74 -15.42 -7.65 -8.90
C LYS A 74 -15.86 -6.78 -7.72
N GLU A 75 -16.24 -7.44 -6.61
CA GLU A 75 -16.61 -6.77 -5.36
C GLU A 75 -15.54 -7.01 -4.31
N LEU A 76 -15.01 -5.94 -3.78
CA LEU A 76 -13.98 -6.01 -2.76
C LEU A 76 -14.62 -6.12 -1.36
N PRO A 77 -14.13 -7.02 -0.51
CA PRO A 77 -14.62 -7.12 0.86
C PRO A 77 -14.35 -5.84 1.65
N LYS A 78 -15.26 -5.52 2.57
CA LYS A 78 -15.20 -4.35 3.46
C LYS A 78 -15.13 -4.78 4.91
N GLY A 79 -14.60 -3.91 5.77
CA GLY A 79 -14.42 -4.21 7.19
C GLY A 79 -13.41 -5.33 7.43
N VAL A 80 -12.37 -5.39 6.58
CA VAL A 80 -11.37 -6.46 6.58
C VAL A 80 -9.94 -5.89 6.75
N ILE A 81 -9.03 -6.79 7.07
CA ILE A 81 -7.60 -6.48 7.16
C ILE A 81 -6.93 -6.95 5.88
N TYR A 82 -6.53 -6.01 5.02
CA TYR A 82 -5.70 -6.31 3.87
C TYR A 82 -4.24 -6.45 4.30
N ILE A 83 -3.57 -7.51 3.85
CA ILE A 83 -2.12 -7.65 4.00
C ILE A 83 -1.48 -7.76 2.63
N SER A 84 -0.34 -7.10 2.42
CA SER A 84 0.34 -7.10 1.12
C SER A 84 1.83 -7.40 1.24
N THR A 85 2.40 -8.03 0.20
CA THR A 85 3.85 -8.11 0.02
C THR A 85 4.46 -6.71 -0.09
N HIS A 86 5.73 -6.54 0.30
CA HIS A 86 6.36 -5.23 0.32
C HIS A 86 7.79 -5.24 -0.25
N GLN A 87 7.89 -4.99 -1.54
CA GLN A 87 9.15 -4.99 -2.29
C GLN A 87 9.51 -3.60 -2.85
N SER A 88 8.51 -2.77 -3.11
CA SER A 88 8.66 -1.45 -3.71
C SER A 88 7.75 -0.41 -3.07
N ILE A 89 8.03 0.87 -3.28
CA ILE A 89 7.08 1.93 -2.95
C ILE A 89 5.84 1.87 -3.86
N LEU A 90 5.95 1.24 -5.02
CA LEU A 90 4.84 1.07 -5.96
C LEU A 90 3.83 0.00 -5.53
N ASP A 91 4.14 -0.82 -4.53
CA ASP A 91 3.20 -1.83 -4.02
C ASP A 91 1.91 -1.17 -3.52
N PHE A 92 2.05 -0.13 -2.69
CA PHE A 92 0.89 0.57 -2.15
C PHE A 92 -0.01 1.20 -3.23
N PRO A 93 0.50 2.01 -4.19
CA PRO A 93 -0.31 2.52 -5.30
C PRO A 93 -0.97 1.43 -6.14
N SER A 94 -0.34 0.26 -6.29
CA SER A 94 -0.87 -0.83 -7.10
C SER A 94 -2.23 -1.31 -6.61
N PHE A 95 -2.43 -1.44 -5.30
CA PHE A 95 -3.71 -1.90 -4.75
C PHE A 95 -4.58 -0.77 -4.18
N ALA A 96 -3.99 0.32 -3.66
CA ALA A 96 -4.72 1.41 -3.02
C ALA A 96 -5.66 2.15 -3.99
N GLN A 97 -5.40 2.08 -5.30
CA GLN A 97 -6.31 2.62 -6.30
C GLN A 97 -7.67 1.88 -6.38
N TYR A 98 -7.77 0.68 -5.83
CA TYR A 98 -8.99 -0.14 -5.81
C TYR A 98 -9.69 -0.14 -4.46
N ILE A 99 -8.93 -0.08 -3.34
CA ILE A 99 -9.46 -0.14 -1.98
C ILE A 99 -9.84 1.28 -1.49
N ARG A 100 -10.92 1.38 -0.74
CA ARG A 100 -11.41 2.63 -0.14
C ARG A 100 -11.59 2.47 1.36
N ASP A 101 -11.77 3.59 2.04
CA ASP A 101 -12.05 3.66 3.47
C ASP A 101 -11.02 2.89 4.30
N TYR A 102 -9.74 3.07 3.98
CA TYR A 102 -8.66 2.36 4.67
C TYR A 102 -7.85 3.27 5.61
N LEU A 103 -7.28 2.64 6.63
CA LEU A 103 -6.10 3.12 7.33
C LEU A 103 -4.92 2.23 7.01
N ILE A 104 -3.75 2.82 6.91
CA ILE A 104 -2.50 2.10 6.70
C ILE A 104 -1.41 2.61 7.64
N PHE A 105 -0.64 1.67 8.15
CA PHE A 105 0.51 1.95 8.98
C PHE A 105 1.78 2.16 8.14
N ALA A 106 2.49 3.27 8.39
CA ALA A 106 3.75 3.58 7.72
C ALA A 106 4.87 3.92 8.72
N ASN A 107 6.12 3.77 8.29
CA ASN A 107 7.28 4.08 9.10
C ASN A 107 7.45 5.61 9.27
N VAL A 108 7.88 6.04 10.45
CA VAL A 108 8.06 7.44 10.89
C VAL A 108 8.89 8.31 9.94
N ASN A 109 9.79 7.72 9.14
CA ASN A 109 10.68 8.50 8.27
C ASN A 109 9.94 9.33 7.20
N LEU A 110 8.73 8.93 6.81
CA LEU A 110 7.91 9.68 5.85
C LEU A 110 7.18 10.86 6.52
N GLY A 111 6.84 10.76 7.79
CA GLY A 111 6.18 11.82 8.57
C GLY A 111 7.13 12.88 9.16
N ARG A 112 8.40 12.89 8.77
CA ARG A 112 9.38 13.87 9.26
C ARG A 112 9.02 15.32 8.91
N TYR A 113 8.38 15.50 7.76
CA TYR A 113 7.95 16.80 7.28
C TYR A 113 6.45 16.96 7.56
N LYS A 114 6.08 17.99 8.34
CA LYS A 114 4.68 18.23 8.78
C LYS A 114 3.70 18.26 7.61
N ILE A 115 4.05 18.91 6.51
CA ILE A 115 3.19 18.96 5.31
C ILE A 115 2.97 17.58 4.69
N VAL A 116 4.00 16.72 4.67
CA VAL A 116 3.89 15.34 4.18
C VAL A 116 3.02 14.52 5.12
N GLU A 117 3.18 14.71 6.43
CA GLU A 117 2.35 14.04 7.44
C GLU A 117 0.87 14.43 7.26
N GLU A 118 0.55 15.70 7.10
CA GLU A 118 -0.83 16.17 6.92
C GLU A 118 -1.47 15.62 5.64
N ILE A 119 -0.75 15.66 4.51
CA ILE A 119 -1.22 15.12 3.23
C ILE A 119 -1.47 13.61 3.34
N THR A 120 -0.51 12.87 3.88
CA THR A 120 -0.61 11.42 3.99
C THR A 120 -1.64 11.00 5.03
N HIS A 121 -1.80 11.75 6.12
CA HIS A 121 -2.84 11.54 7.10
C HIS A 121 -4.25 11.70 6.50
N ALA A 122 -4.43 12.67 5.60
CA ALA A 122 -5.69 12.89 4.90
C ALA A 122 -6.10 11.68 4.04
N VAL A 123 -5.14 10.96 3.48
CA VAL A 123 -5.41 9.72 2.71
C VAL A 123 -5.41 8.45 3.57
N GLY A 124 -5.28 8.56 4.89
CA GLY A 124 -5.42 7.43 5.81
C GLY A 124 -4.10 6.80 6.27
N VAL A 125 -2.95 7.41 5.99
CA VAL A 125 -1.65 6.94 6.51
C VAL A 125 -1.51 7.34 7.96
N ARG A 126 -1.01 6.43 8.80
CA ARG A 126 -0.72 6.66 10.22
C ARG A 126 0.74 6.35 10.52
N TYR A 127 1.34 7.21 11.34
CA TYR A 127 2.74 7.11 11.75
C TYR A 127 2.85 6.89 13.25
N ILE A 128 3.69 5.97 13.69
CA ILE A 128 4.02 5.87 15.13
C ILE A 128 4.81 7.12 15.52
N LYS A 129 4.24 7.96 16.36
CA LYS A 129 4.94 9.09 16.97
C LYS A 129 5.81 8.57 18.11
N GLY A 130 7.13 8.73 17.98
CA GLY A 130 8.09 8.20 18.93
C GLY A 130 8.02 6.66 18.99
N ARG A 131 9.06 5.94 19.12
CA ARG A 131 9.04 4.47 19.24
C ARG A 131 8.55 4.01 20.63
N THR A 132 7.50 4.64 21.15
CA THR A 132 6.95 4.39 22.48
C THR A 132 5.81 3.38 22.41
N LEU A 133 5.67 2.58 23.46
CA LEU A 133 4.58 1.60 23.57
C LEU A 133 3.20 2.27 23.53
N SER A 134 3.07 3.49 24.10
CA SER A 134 1.84 4.28 24.07
C SER A 134 1.43 4.68 22.66
N GLY A 135 2.35 5.20 21.84
CA GLY A 135 2.05 5.59 20.46
C GLY A 135 1.66 4.40 19.56
N VAL A 136 2.17 3.21 19.86
CA VAL A 136 1.71 1.96 19.20
C VAL A 136 0.30 1.63 19.63
N GLY A 137 -0.03 1.77 20.93
CA GLY A 137 -1.35 1.49 21.49
C GLY A 137 -2.45 2.35 20.88
N GLU A 138 -2.21 3.67 20.77
CA GLU A 138 -3.16 4.62 20.18
C GLU A 138 -3.51 4.27 18.73
N ILE A 139 -2.53 3.91 17.90
CA ILE A 139 -2.77 3.51 16.51
C ILE A 139 -3.53 2.18 16.45
N TYR A 140 -3.22 1.23 17.32
CA TYR A 140 -3.97 -0.01 17.38
C TYR A 140 -5.43 0.22 17.74
N GLN A 141 -5.71 1.10 18.69
CA GLN A 141 -7.07 1.48 19.05
C GLN A 141 -7.81 2.15 17.87
N GLU A 142 -7.17 3.12 17.18
CA GLU A 142 -7.76 3.74 15.99
C GLU A 142 -8.09 2.70 14.90
N PHE A 143 -7.21 1.70 14.71
CA PHE A 143 -7.44 0.63 13.75
C PHE A 143 -8.58 -0.31 14.15
N GLU A 144 -8.71 -0.61 15.45
CA GLU A 144 -9.81 -1.38 15.97
C GLU A 144 -11.15 -0.69 15.74
N GLU A 145 -11.26 0.59 16.12
CA GLU A 145 -12.46 1.40 15.92
C GLU A 145 -12.81 1.51 14.43
N HIS A 146 -11.80 1.67 13.58
CA HIS A 146 -11.99 1.75 12.13
C HIS A 146 -12.54 0.45 11.52
N LEU A 147 -12.02 -0.70 11.95
CA LEU A 147 -12.52 -2.02 11.54
C LEU A 147 -13.92 -2.30 12.08
N GLN A 148 -14.21 -1.91 13.32
CA GLN A 148 -15.54 -2.07 13.92
C GLN A 148 -16.59 -1.23 13.21
N SER A 149 -16.19 -0.06 12.67
CA SER A 149 -17.07 0.78 11.83
C SER A 149 -17.28 0.23 10.39
N GLY A 150 -16.82 -0.99 10.09
CA GLY A 150 -16.99 -1.64 8.78
C GLY A 150 -16.02 -1.15 7.72
N LYS A 151 -14.95 -0.43 8.10
CA LYS A 151 -13.92 0.10 7.21
C LYS A 151 -12.68 -0.79 7.20
N ASN A 152 -11.71 -0.51 6.32
CA ASN A 152 -10.60 -1.39 6.04
C ASN A 152 -9.30 -0.94 6.73
N VAL A 153 -8.44 -1.90 7.03
CA VAL A 153 -7.08 -1.62 7.50
C VAL A 153 -6.09 -2.35 6.62
N ILE A 154 -4.95 -1.73 6.33
CA ILE A 154 -3.91 -2.28 5.48
C ILE A 154 -2.63 -2.45 6.27
N TYR A 155 -2.00 -3.62 6.14
CA TYR A 155 -0.69 -3.90 6.70
C TYR A 155 0.28 -4.43 5.65
N PHE A 156 1.55 -4.07 5.82
CA PHE A 156 2.67 -4.78 5.23
C PHE A 156 3.29 -5.66 6.33
N PRO A 157 2.94 -6.94 6.43
CA PRO A 157 3.30 -7.76 7.57
C PRO A 157 4.81 -8.01 7.68
N GLU A 158 5.55 -7.86 6.60
CA GLU A 158 7.01 -7.92 6.57
C GLU A 158 7.68 -6.76 7.31
N GLY A 159 6.99 -5.63 7.45
CA GLY A 159 7.42 -4.43 8.18
C GLY A 159 8.56 -3.64 7.52
N SER A 160 9.09 -4.10 6.40
CA SER A 160 10.07 -3.37 5.59
C SER A 160 10.10 -3.89 4.16
N ARG A 161 10.41 -3.00 3.21
CA ARG A 161 10.65 -3.37 1.81
C ARG A 161 11.94 -4.18 1.67
N HIS A 162 11.91 -5.21 0.85
CA HIS A 162 13.10 -5.99 0.48
C HIS A 162 12.98 -6.48 -0.97
N THR A 163 14.09 -6.97 -1.51
CA THR A 163 14.17 -7.49 -2.89
C THR A 163 14.55 -8.97 -2.94
N LYS A 164 14.36 -9.68 -1.83
CA LYS A 164 14.63 -11.13 -1.75
C LYS A 164 13.48 -11.89 -2.38
N ASP A 165 13.78 -13.06 -2.93
CA ASP A 165 12.77 -13.96 -3.49
C ASP A 165 11.82 -14.49 -2.41
N LYS A 166 12.37 -14.81 -1.23
CA LYS A 166 11.56 -15.22 -0.07
C LYS A 166 11.04 -14.03 0.71
N LEU A 167 9.76 -14.09 1.09
CA LEU A 167 9.13 -13.13 1.99
C LEU A 167 9.84 -13.11 3.35
N LEU A 168 9.92 -11.93 3.96
CA LEU A 168 10.39 -11.82 5.34
C LEU A 168 9.37 -12.43 6.31
N PRO A 169 9.80 -12.88 7.50
CA PRO A 169 8.88 -13.37 8.52
C PRO A 169 7.81 -12.33 8.85
N PHE A 170 6.55 -12.73 8.82
CA PHE A 170 5.43 -11.85 9.09
C PHE A 170 5.36 -11.44 10.56
N LYS A 171 5.17 -10.15 10.80
CA LYS A 171 4.92 -9.59 12.13
C LYS A 171 3.49 -9.88 12.58
N ARG A 172 3.30 -9.99 13.90
CA ARG A 172 2.05 -10.43 14.54
C ARG A 172 0.90 -9.42 14.44
N GLY A 173 1.19 -8.12 14.22
CA GLY A 173 0.23 -7.03 14.40
C GLY A 173 -1.13 -7.25 13.72
N ALA A 174 -1.11 -7.47 12.39
CA ALA A 174 -2.34 -7.70 11.61
C ALA A 174 -3.13 -8.94 12.10
N PHE A 175 -2.42 -10.01 12.42
CA PHE A 175 -3.01 -11.31 12.80
C PHE A 175 -3.63 -11.26 14.20
N ARG A 176 -2.96 -10.59 15.16
CA ARG A 176 -3.55 -10.34 16.49
C ARG A 176 -4.83 -9.51 16.38
N LEU A 177 -4.83 -8.48 15.55
CA LEU A 177 -6.01 -7.64 15.34
C LEU A 177 -7.15 -8.44 14.72
N ALA A 178 -6.84 -9.29 13.72
CA ALA A 178 -7.80 -10.18 13.08
C ALA A 178 -8.45 -11.13 14.08
N CYS A 179 -7.65 -11.82 14.90
CA CYS A 179 -8.17 -12.75 15.91
C CYS A 179 -8.98 -12.03 17.00
N LYS A 180 -8.49 -10.86 17.49
CA LYS A 180 -9.16 -10.08 18.53
C LYS A 180 -10.57 -9.65 18.10
N LEU A 181 -10.72 -9.21 16.86
CA LEU A 181 -11.99 -8.67 16.34
C LEU A 181 -12.78 -9.67 15.48
N ASN A 182 -12.29 -10.88 15.33
CA ASN A 182 -12.83 -11.88 14.42
C ASN A 182 -13.08 -11.33 13.00
N LYS A 183 -12.11 -10.56 12.49
CA LYS A 183 -12.17 -9.95 11.16
C LYS A 183 -11.29 -10.71 10.17
N PRO A 184 -11.76 -10.93 8.92
CA PRO A 184 -10.99 -11.67 7.95
C PRO A 184 -9.74 -10.90 7.49
N ILE A 185 -8.69 -11.66 7.15
CA ILE A 185 -7.50 -11.18 6.48
C ILE A 185 -7.62 -11.45 4.99
N VAL A 186 -7.37 -10.44 4.17
CA VAL A 186 -7.36 -10.56 2.70
C VAL A 186 -5.93 -10.36 2.21
N PRO A 187 -5.25 -11.43 1.77
CA PRO A 187 -3.89 -11.32 1.26
C PRO A 187 -3.86 -10.73 -0.16
N ILE A 188 -2.89 -9.85 -0.41
CA ILE A 188 -2.59 -9.27 -1.72
C ILE A 188 -1.12 -9.57 -2.04
N VAL A 189 -0.87 -10.23 -3.15
CA VAL A 189 0.47 -10.51 -3.62
C VAL A 189 0.79 -9.61 -4.80
N ILE A 190 1.91 -8.91 -4.72
CA ILE A 190 2.42 -8.04 -5.77
C ILE A 190 3.82 -8.52 -6.14
N GLU A 191 4.06 -8.71 -7.44
CA GLU A 191 5.35 -9.12 -7.98
C GLU A 191 5.72 -8.22 -9.16
N GLY A 192 7.04 -7.97 -9.33
CA GLY A 192 7.58 -7.15 -10.42
C GLY A 192 7.73 -5.65 -10.10
N ALA A 193 7.14 -5.14 -9.02
CA ALA A 193 7.24 -3.73 -8.63
C ALA A 193 8.69 -3.33 -8.27
N GLN A 194 9.46 -4.23 -7.67
CA GLN A 194 10.89 -4.07 -7.37
C GLN A 194 11.75 -3.96 -8.63
N ASN A 195 11.30 -4.52 -9.75
CA ASN A 195 11.99 -4.43 -11.03
C ASN A 195 11.82 -3.06 -11.67
N VAL A 196 10.74 -2.37 -11.36
CA VAL A 196 10.47 -0.98 -11.80
C VAL A 196 11.19 0.01 -10.90
N LEU A 197 10.97 -0.08 -9.60
CA LEU A 197 11.56 0.83 -8.61
C LEU A 197 12.09 0.06 -7.39
N PRO A 198 13.37 -0.35 -7.42
CA PRO A 198 13.99 -1.06 -6.31
C PRO A 198 14.09 -0.21 -5.05
N ARG A 199 14.19 -0.86 -3.90
CA ARG A 199 14.49 -0.20 -2.63
C ARG A 199 15.78 0.63 -2.75
N LYS A 200 15.79 1.83 -2.18
CA LYS A 200 16.92 2.79 -2.20
C LYS A 200 17.28 3.30 -3.60
N SER A 201 16.49 3.06 -4.62
CA SER A 201 16.65 3.67 -5.94
C SER A 201 15.69 4.85 -6.11
N PHE A 202 16.19 5.90 -6.72
CA PHE A 202 15.37 7.04 -7.18
C PHE A 202 15.14 6.99 -8.70
N CYS A 203 15.73 5.98 -9.38
CA CYS A 203 15.61 5.82 -10.82
C CYS A 203 14.72 4.64 -11.16
N TYR A 204 13.68 4.87 -11.97
CA TYR A 204 12.87 3.80 -12.54
C TYR A 204 13.69 3.01 -13.56
N LYS A 205 13.60 1.70 -13.48
CA LYS A 205 14.19 0.81 -14.48
C LYS A 205 13.20 0.59 -15.64
N THR A 206 13.09 1.57 -16.53
CA THR A 206 12.12 1.54 -17.65
C THR A 206 12.71 1.05 -18.98
N THR A 207 13.90 0.47 -18.97
CA THR A 207 14.59 0.01 -20.20
C THR A 207 13.89 -1.16 -20.88
N LYS A 208 13.19 -1.99 -20.13
CA LYS A 208 12.35 -3.10 -20.62
C LYS A 208 10.91 -2.88 -20.20
N LYS A 209 9.96 -3.36 -20.99
CA LYS A 209 8.57 -3.43 -20.56
C LYS A 209 8.49 -4.31 -19.33
N THR A 210 7.98 -3.76 -18.25
CA THR A 210 7.81 -4.46 -16.97
C THR A 210 6.33 -4.47 -16.60
N ILE A 211 5.82 -5.66 -16.33
CA ILE A 211 4.46 -5.86 -15.86
C ILE A 211 4.53 -6.07 -14.35
N ILE A 212 3.88 -5.20 -13.60
CA ILE A 212 3.62 -5.44 -12.18
C ILE A 212 2.38 -6.32 -12.12
N LYS A 213 2.51 -7.51 -11.56
CA LYS A 213 1.39 -8.45 -11.40
C LYS A 213 0.84 -8.32 -9.98
N MET A 214 -0.47 -8.17 -9.84
CA MET A 214 -1.15 -8.08 -8.55
C MET A 214 -2.29 -9.10 -8.49
N LYS A 215 -2.30 -9.91 -7.45
CA LYS A 215 -3.34 -10.88 -7.17
C LYS A 215 -3.88 -10.73 -5.76
N MET A 216 -5.19 -10.62 -5.63
CA MET A 216 -5.89 -10.67 -4.36
C MET A 216 -6.40 -12.09 -4.12
N LEU A 217 -6.11 -12.63 -2.94
CA LEU A 217 -6.47 -13.99 -2.57
C LEU A 217 -7.78 -13.99 -1.77
N SER A 218 -8.35 -15.17 -1.62
CA SER A 218 -9.58 -15.37 -0.83
C SER A 218 -9.36 -14.94 0.63
N PRO A 219 -10.38 -14.40 1.28
CA PRO A 219 -10.31 -14.04 2.69
C PRO A 219 -9.99 -15.24 3.57
N LEU A 220 -9.10 -15.03 4.53
CA LEU A 220 -8.76 -15.99 5.59
C LEU A 220 -9.49 -15.59 6.86
N TYR A 221 -10.35 -16.46 7.37
CA TYR A 221 -11.14 -16.18 8.57
C TYR A 221 -10.42 -16.72 9.81
N PRO A 222 -10.22 -15.90 10.88
CA PRO A 222 -9.53 -16.34 12.09
C PRO A 222 -10.13 -17.61 12.73
N LYS A 223 -11.45 -17.79 12.63
CA LYS A 223 -12.18 -18.96 13.15
C LYS A 223 -11.78 -20.30 12.52
N ASP A 224 -11.16 -20.27 11.33
CA ASP A 224 -10.75 -21.47 10.60
C ASP A 224 -9.35 -21.97 11.04
N PHE A 225 -8.73 -21.27 12.00
CA PHE A 225 -7.36 -21.55 12.50
C PHE A 225 -7.37 -21.68 14.02
N LYS A 226 -6.50 -22.53 14.57
CA LYS A 226 -6.42 -22.77 16.02
C LYS A 226 -5.98 -21.52 16.80
N ASN A 227 -5.11 -20.70 16.20
CA ASN A 227 -4.58 -19.51 16.83
C ASN A 227 -3.96 -18.53 15.82
N GLU A 228 -3.53 -17.35 16.30
CA GLU A 228 -2.87 -16.32 15.50
C GLU A 228 -1.61 -16.81 14.78
N LYS A 229 -0.84 -17.68 15.40
CA LYS A 229 0.40 -18.19 14.83
C LYS A 229 0.13 -19.05 13.59
N GLU A 230 -0.81 -19.95 13.67
CA GLU A 230 -1.22 -20.82 12.55
C GLU A 230 -1.76 -19.99 11.38
N LEU A 231 -2.66 -19.04 11.63
CA LEU A 231 -3.17 -18.12 10.61
C LEU A 231 -2.04 -17.34 9.93
N ARG A 232 -1.07 -16.86 10.69
CA ARG A 232 0.08 -16.11 10.18
C ARG A 232 0.99 -16.96 9.30
N GLU A 233 1.35 -18.15 9.76
CA GLU A 233 2.20 -19.08 9.02
C GLU A 233 1.51 -19.55 7.74
N TYR A 234 0.21 -19.86 7.81
CA TYR A 234 -0.58 -20.22 6.64
C TYR A 234 -0.62 -19.07 5.61
N ALA A 235 -0.93 -17.86 6.06
CA ALA A 235 -0.98 -16.69 5.18
C ALA A 235 0.38 -16.42 4.52
N GLN A 236 1.49 -16.54 5.28
CA GLN A 236 2.84 -16.37 4.73
C GLN A 236 3.17 -17.41 3.66
N ASN A 237 2.88 -18.67 3.92
CA ASN A 237 3.15 -19.76 2.96
C ASN A 237 2.29 -19.61 1.69
N LEU A 238 0.99 -19.27 1.85
CA LEU A 238 0.09 -19.03 0.74
C LEU A 238 0.56 -17.85 -0.13
N MET A 239 0.96 -16.75 0.50
CA MET A 239 1.45 -15.58 -0.22
C MET A 239 2.80 -15.85 -0.89
N GLN A 240 3.69 -16.64 -0.26
CA GLN A 240 4.97 -17.04 -0.88
C GLN A 240 4.72 -17.90 -2.13
N LYS A 241 3.87 -18.92 -2.02
CA LYS A 241 3.51 -19.76 -3.16
C LYS A 241 2.96 -18.94 -4.32
N THR A 242 2.01 -18.05 -4.04
CA THR A 242 1.42 -17.16 -5.05
C THR A 242 2.46 -16.22 -5.66
N LYS A 243 3.39 -15.71 -4.85
CA LYS A 243 4.48 -14.86 -5.34
C LYS A 243 5.37 -15.61 -6.33
N ASP A 244 5.72 -16.86 -6.02
CA ASP A 244 6.53 -17.70 -6.88
C ASP A 244 5.81 -18.01 -8.21
N GLU A 245 4.49 -18.24 -8.17
CA GLU A 245 3.66 -18.41 -9.37
C GLU A 245 3.61 -17.14 -10.23
N LEU A 246 3.57 -15.96 -9.63
CA LEU A 246 3.55 -14.69 -10.36
C LEU A 246 4.91 -14.30 -10.93
N ALA A 247 6.01 -14.80 -10.37
CA ALA A 247 7.37 -14.51 -10.81
C ALA A 247 7.72 -15.19 -12.16
N VAL A 248 7.00 -16.22 -12.54
CA VAL A 248 7.09 -16.92 -13.84
C VAL A 248 6.36 -16.12 -14.91
#